data_a8be2e5f436ab3f5bbda6971acec8a96
#
_entry.id   a8be2e5f436ab3f5bbda6971acec8a96
#
_cell.length_a   1.000
_cell.length_b   1.000
_cell.length_c   1.000
_cell.angle_alpha   90.00
_cell.angle_beta   90.00
_cell.angle_gamma   90.00
#
_symmetry.space_group_name_H-M   'P 1'
#
loop_
_entity.id
_entity.type
_entity.pdbx_description
1 polymer ?
#
loop_
_entity_poly.entity_id
_entity_poly.type
_entity_poly.pdbx_seq_one_letter_code
_entity_poly.pdbx_strand_id
1 'polypeptide(L)'
;MATSNKAATPRVIQFSDLLKAPVVARSGETIGRLEDVIVRLRGSDRYPLVTGYVVDMGGRTVFVSTDVVSVVAPDRIELSKNKVDLRGFERRDGEYLLDEDVLDHRFIDVDNAELVHAYDIELQETAEGWILARLDTRRPARFFGLIKAGAGQAGRDWKAFEPMIGHGGSLLARRVGGRVNTLKPAEIADLLEEATKEEGGEILDRVRDNPELEADVFEELDSEKAGKLFEDMSDGDVAALLGRMRADDAADAIFDLRQSRRRAVLELMPAPQRTKVATLMGFSPESAGGLMNVDIVSCVLGSTVGAALGAISAAKSLQPEALLKVHVLADNGELVGVVSVIRLLQADGDAAVESIMDDDPVRVAPQADLTDVALLMADYNLALIPVVDEGDRVLGVVTYDDVLAALIPQDWRRREPAPRPVRQAASNSDGVAP
;
A
#
# COMPACT_ATOMS: atom_id res chain seq x y z
N MET A 1 -39.59 4.52 -39.03
CA MET A 1 -39.64 3.46 -38.01
C MET A 1 -38.21 3.22 -37.55
N ALA A 2 -37.83 3.83 -36.45
CA ALA A 2 -36.54 3.64 -35.86
C ALA A 2 -36.66 2.47 -34.86
N THR A 3 -36.05 1.34 -35.22
CA THR A 3 -35.91 0.19 -34.28
C THR A 3 -34.93 0.55 -33.19
N SER A 4 -35.45 0.86 -32.03
CA SER A 4 -34.69 0.98 -30.77
C SER A 4 -33.98 -0.35 -30.52
N ASN A 5 -32.67 -0.38 -30.70
CA ASN A 5 -31.83 -1.49 -30.32
C ASN A 5 -31.69 -1.43 -28.78
N LYS A 6 -32.63 -2.08 -28.06
CA LYS A 6 -32.53 -2.30 -26.62
C LYS A 6 -31.30 -3.21 -26.43
N ALA A 7 -30.18 -2.63 -25.97
CA ALA A 7 -29.05 -3.42 -25.53
C ALA A 7 -29.57 -4.47 -24.52
N ALA A 8 -29.43 -5.74 -24.85
CA ALA A 8 -29.83 -6.82 -23.97
C ALA A 8 -29.01 -6.70 -22.67
N THR A 9 -29.68 -6.70 -21.53
CA THR A 9 -28.99 -6.73 -20.24
C THR A 9 -28.04 -7.94 -20.24
N PRO A 10 -26.76 -7.78 -19.94
CA PRO A 10 -25.82 -8.90 -19.95
C PRO A 10 -26.27 -9.96 -18.95
N ARG A 11 -26.18 -11.23 -19.33
CA ARG A 11 -26.49 -12.32 -18.40
C ARG A 11 -25.40 -12.38 -17.35
N VAL A 12 -25.86 -12.55 -16.11
CA VAL A 12 -25.01 -12.59 -14.93
C VAL A 12 -25.35 -13.86 -14.15
N ILE A 13 -24.37 -14.57 -13.64
CA ILE A 13 -24.52 -15.79 -12.85
C ILE A 13 -23.56 -15.72 -11.65
N GLN A 14 -24.05 -16.05 -10.46
CA GLN A 14 -23.19 -16.24 -9.30
C GLN A 14 -22.49 -17.60 -9.42
N PHE A 15 -21.20 -17.64 -9.11
CA PHE A 15 -20.42 -18.87 -9.24
C PHE A 15 -20.90 -19.93 -8.23
N SER A 16 -21.31 -19.51 -7.05
CA SER A 16 -21.92 -20.41 -6.05
C SER A 16 -23.14 -21.17 -6.58
N ASP A 17 -23.93 -20.56 -7.49
CA ASP A 17 -25.08 -21.23 -8.12
C ASP A 17 -24.66 -22.27 -9.15
N LEU A 18 -23.45 -22.13 -9.73
CA LEU A 18 -22.91 -23.06 -10.70
C LEU A 18 -22.21 -24.26 -10.08
N LEU A 19 -21.67 -24.14 -8.86
CA LEU A 19 -20.97 -25.22 -8.19
C LEU A 19 -21.87 -26.43 -8.02
N LYS A 20 -21.36 -27.62 -8.45
CA LYS A 20 -22.08 -28.89 -8.45
C LYS A 20 -23.28 -28.96 -9.41
N ALA A 21 -23.47 -27.94 -10.26
CA ALA A 21 -24.51 -28.01 -11.30
C ALA A 21 -24.28 -29.18 -12.25
N PRO A 22 -25.34 -29.85 -12.72
CA PRO A 22 -25.22 -30.95 -13.69
C PRO A 22 -24.71 -30.46 -15.02
N VAL A 23 -23.78 -31.20 -15.58
CA VAL A 23 -23.31 -31.03 -16.96
C VAL A 23 -24.03 -32.02 -17.86
N VAL A 24 -24.78 -31.46 -18.82
CA VAL A 24 -25.71 -32.23 -19.66
C VAL A 24 -25.23 -32.27 -21.10
N ALA A 25 -25.15 -33.46 -21.67
CA ALA A 25 -24.83 -33.62 -23.10
C ALA A 25 -25.99 -33.12 -23.98
N ARG A 26 -25.74 -32.93 -25.28
CA ARG A 26 -26.77 -32.50 -26.23
C ARG A 26 -27.97 -33.48 -26.28
N SER A 27 -27.76 -34.73 -25.93
CA SER A 27 -28.82 -35.74 -25.83
C SER A 27 -29.78 -35.55 -24.64
N GLY A 28 -29.46 -34.66 -23.71
CA GLY A 28 -30.19 -34.49 -22.45
C GLY A 28 -29.68 -35.37 -21.32
N GLU A 29 -28.67 -36.21 -21.54
CA GLU A 29 -28.07 -37.08 -20.53
C GLU A 29 -27.10 -36.28 -19.65
N THR A 30 -27.19 -36.44 -18.33
CA THR A 30 -26.22 -35.87 -17.38
C THR A 30 -24.94 -36.69 -17.42
N ILE A 31 -23.84 -36.07 -17.77
CA ILE A 31 -22.53 -36.72 -17.89
C ILE A 31 -21.64 -36.53 -16.67
N GLY A 32 -21.94 -35.56 -15.82
CA GLY A 32 -21.16 -35.23 -14.62
C GLY A 32 -21.68 -34.01 -13.89
N ARG A 33 -20.89 -33.52 -12.95
CA ARG A 33 -21.18 -32.29 -12.21
C ARG A 33 -20.01 -31.31 -12.32
N LEU A 34 -20.31 -30.00 -12.38
CA LEU A 34 -19.30 -28.99 -12.35
C LEU A 34 -18.54 -29.05 -11.01
N GLU A 35 -17.22 -29.14 -11.08
CA GLU A 35 -16.33 -29.09 -9.94
C GLU A 35 -15.71 -27.72 -9.79
N ASP A 36 -15.23 -27.12 -10.89
CA ASP A 36 -14.66 -25.79 -10.89
C ASP A 36 -14.75 -25.10 -12.28
N VAL A 37 -14.47 -23.80 -12.32
CA VAL A 37 -14.40 -23.01 -13.56
C VAL A 37 -12.99 -22.45 -13.71
N ILE A 38 -12.43 -22.63 -14.91
CA ILE A 38 -11.08 -22.16 -15.24
C ILE A 38 -11.17 -20.79 -15.87
N VAL A 39 -10.47 -19.83 -15.29
CA VAL A 39 -10.28 -18.49 -15.86
C VAL A 39 -8.81 -18.23 -16.19
N ARG A 40 -8.57 -17.38 -17.17
CA ARG A 40 -7.23 -16.90 -17.53
C ARG A 40 -7.10 -15.42 -17.29
N LEU A 41 -6.11 -15.02 -16.48
CA LEU A 41 -5.75 -13.61 -16.31
C LEU A 41 -5.14 -13.06 -17.61
N ARG A 42 -5.55 -11.83 -17.97
CA ARG A 42 -5.12 -11.15 -19.22
C ARG A 42 -4.46 -9.79 -18.98
N GLY A 43 -3.94 -9.57 -17.76
CA GLY A 43 -3.39 -8.30 -17.30
C GLY A 43 -4.36 -7.54 -16.40
N SER A 44 -3.85 -6.51 -15.70
CA SER A 44 -4.61 -5.72 -14.71
C SER A 44 -5.84 -5.01 -15.27
N ASP A 45 -5.80 -4.63 -16.56
CA ASP A 45 -6.85 -3.82 -17.20
C ASP A 45 -7.95 -4.65 -17.86
N ARG A 46 -7.86 -5.98 -17.84
CA ARG A 46 -8.81 -6.87 -18.49
C ARG A 46 -9.41 -7.86 -17.50
N TYR A 47 -10.70 -8.11 -17.65
CA TYR A 47 -11.38 -9.13 -16.88
C TYR A 47 -10.86 -10.53 -17.22
N PRO A 48 -10.67 -11.43 -16.24
CA PRO A 48 -10.32 -12.82 -16.50
C PRO A 48 -11.37 -13.51 -17.34
N LEU A 49 -10.95 -14.19 -18.40
CA LEU A 49 -11.83 -14.89 -19.32
C LEU A 49 -11.99 -16.35 -18.89
N VAL A 50 -13.21 -16.84 -18.85
CA VAL A 50 -13.48 -18.28 -18.67
C VAL A 50 -12.98 -19.03 -19.90
N THR A 51 -12.08 -20.01 -19.68
CA THR A 51 -11.45 -20.80 -20.74
C THR A 51 -11.88 -22.25 -20.72
N GLY A 52 -12.47 -22.72 -19.62
CA GLY A 52 -12.94 -24.09 -19.49
C GLY A 52 -13.65 -24.36 -18.16
N TYR A 53 -14.09 -25.60 -18.03
CA TYR A 53 -14.80 -26.11 -16.88
C TYR A 53 -14.14 -27.41 -16.43
N VAL A 54 -14.04 -27.61 -15.14
CA VAL A 54 -13.60 -28.85 -14.53
C VAL A 54 -14.84 -29.63 -14.11
N VAL A 55 -14.98 -30.84 -14.60
CA VAL A 55 -16.20 -31.65 -14.42
C VAL A 55 -15.85 -33.00 -13.77
N ASP A 56 -16.49 -33.30 -12.65
CA ASP A 56 -16.43 -34.64 -12.04
C ASP A 56 -17.39 -35.60 -12.75
N MET A 57 -16.82 -36.64 -13.31
CA MET A 57 -17.54 -37.73 -14.02
C MET A 57 -17.41 -39.03 -13.24
N GLY A 58 -17.96 -39.06 -12.02
CA GLY A 58 -17.96 -40.28 -11.21
C GLY A 58 -16.59 -40.59 -10.59
N GLY A 59 -15.92 -39.59 -10.03
CA GLY A 59 -14.62 -39.68 -9.37
C GLY A 59 -13.42 -39.49 -10.30
N ARG A 60 -13.67 -39.07 -11.53
CA ARG A 60 -12.64 -38.69 -12.49
C ARG A 60 -12.88 -37.26 -12.96
N THR A 61 -11.92 -36.38 -12.71
CA THR A 61 -11.94 -34.97 -13.11
C THR A 61 -11.50 -34.82 -14.57
N VAL A 62 -12.33 -34.19 -15.40
CA VAL A 62 -12.05 -33.95 -16.82
C VAL A 62 -12.14 -32.48 -17.17
N PHE A 63 -11.36 -32.05 -18.17
CA PHE A 63 -11.43 -30.72 -18.74
C PHE A 63 -12.49 -30.62 -19.83
N VAL A 64 -13.35 -29.59 -19.75
CA VAL A 64 -14.35 -29.27 -20.77
C VAL A 64 -14.08 -27.85 -21.28
N SER A 65 -13.68 -27.73 -22.55
CA SER A 65 -13.44 -26.41 -23.18
C SER A 65 -14.74 -25.62 -23.35
N THR A 66 -14.67 -24.30 -23.25
CA THR A 66 -15.79 -23.39 -23.56
C THR A 66 -16.35 -23.60 -24.97
N ASP A 67 -15.55 -24.06 -25.94
CA ASP A 67 -15.97 -24.28 -27.34
C ASP A 67 -17.04 -25.38 -27.50
N VAL A 68 -17.15 -26.25 -26.50
CA VAL A 68 -18.13 -27.36 -26.54
C VAL A 68 -19.34 -27.11 -25.64
N VAL A 69 -19.36 -25.95 -24.95
CA VAL A 69 -20.50 -25.53 -24.12
C VAL A 69 -21.44 -24.66 -24.96
N SER A 70 -22.73 -24.95 -24.90
CA SER A 70 -23.77 -24.20 -25.62
C SER A 70 -24.57 -23.28 -24.71
N VAL A 71 -24.77 -23.68 -23.45
CA VAL A 71 -25.52 -22.89 -22.45
C VAL A 71 -24.83 -23.00 -21.09
N VAL A 72 -24.69 -21.86 -20.43
CA VAL A 72 -24.35 -21.79 -19.01
C VAL A 72 -25.55 -21.16 -18.29
N ALA A 73 -26.14 -21.87 -17.35
CA ALA A 73 -27.28 -21.42 -16.55
C ALA A 73 -27.02 -21.79 -15.08
N PRO A 74 -27.64 -21.08 -14.11
CA PRO A 74 -27.41 -21.33 -12.68
C PRO A 74 -27.61 -22.79 -12.24
N ASP A 75 -28.49 -23.50 -12.92
CA ASP A 75 -28.90 -24.85 -12.58
C ASP A 75 -28.28 -25.94 -13.45
N ARG A 76 -27.58 -25.59 -14.54
CA ARG A 76 -26.97 -26.57 -15.47
C ARG A 76 -26.00 -25.96 -16.46
N ILE A 77 -25.11 -26.79 -16.99
CA ILE A 77 -24.24 -26.49 -18.14
C ILE A 77 -24.62 -27.48 -19.25
N GLU A 78 -25.00 -26.95 -20.44
CA GLU A 78 -25.36 -27.77 -21.61
C GLU A 78 -24.22 -27.79 -22.64
N LEU A 79 -23.92 -28.97 -23.14
CA LEU A 79 -22.91 -29.16 -24.16
C LEU A 79 -23.53 -29.18 -25.56
N SER A 80 -22.79 -28.64 -26.52
CA SER A 80 -23.17 -28.66 -27.95
C SER A 80 -22.96 -30.02 -28.61
N LYS A 81 -22.23 -30.94 -27.95
CA LYS A 81 -21.85 -32.28 -28.47
C LYS A 81 -22.17 -33.37 -27.45
N ASN A 82 -22.36 -34.60 -27.97
CA ASN A 82 -22.59 -35.78 -27.14
C ASN A 82 -21.29 -36.51 -26.73
N LYS A 83 -20.16 -36.13 -27.33
CA LYS A 83 -18.83 -36.66 -27.00
C LYS A 83 -17.93 -35.57 -26.48
N VAL A 84 -17.42 -35.75 -25.28
CA VAL A 84 -16.41 -34.89 -24.66
C VAL A 84 -15.07 -35.63 -24.71
N ASP A 85 -14.01 -34.89 -24.91
CA ASP A 85 -12.67 -35.43 -24.77
C ASP A 85 -12.39 -35.68 -23.29
N LEU A 86 -12.16 -36.94 -22.95
CA LEU A 86 -11.98 -37.39 -21.57
C LEU A 86 -10.52 -37.25 -21.08
N ARG A 87 -9.75 -36.32 -21.64
CA ARG A 87 -8.43 -36.02 -21.10
C ARG A 87 -8.58 -35.48 -19.68
N GLY A 88 -7.75 -36.00 -18.78
CA GLY A 88 -7.66 -35.49 -17.42
C GLY A 88 -7.34 -33.98 -17.44
N PHE A 89 -7.83 -33.27 -16.45
CA PHE A 89 -7.45 -31.84 -16.28
C PHE A 89 -5.96 -31.73 -15.89
N GLU A 90 -5.20 -30.97 -16.61
CA GLU A 90 -3.86 -30.55 -16.28
C GLU A 90 -3.83 -29.01 -16.33
N ARG A 91 -3.49 -28.39 -15.20
CA ARG A 91 -3.42 -26.94 -15.05
C ARG A 91 -2.29 -26.36 -15.91
N ARG A 92 -2.55 -25.28 -16.61
CA ARG A 92 -1.57 -24.55 -17.42
C ARG A 92 -1.18 -23.24 -16.76
N ASP A 93 0.00 -22.71 -17.11
CA ASP A 93 0.44 -21.41 -16.62
C ASP A 93 -0.57 -20.30 -16.96
N GLY A 94 -0.93 -19.51 -15.95
CA GLY A 94 -1.89 -18.41 -16.05
C GLY A 94 -3.35 -18.83 -16.03
N GLU A 95 -3.66 -20.10 -15.77
CA GLU A 95 -4.99 -20.59 -15.48
C GLU A 95 -5.24 -20.62 -13.96
N TYR A 96 -6.41 -20.11 -13.57
CA TYR A 96 -6.90 -20.08 -12.20
C TYR A 96 -8.21 -20.81 -12.09
N LEU A 97 -8.37 -21.54 -11.02
CA LEU A 97 -9.58 -22.25 -10.64
C LEU A 97 -10.39 -21.34 -9.69
N LEU A 98 -11.66 -21.11 -9.99
CA LEU A 98 -12.45 -20.15 -9.21
C LEU A 98 -12.75 -20.64 -7.80
N ASP A 99 -12.99 -21.95 -7.61
CA ASP A 99 -13.23 -22.55 -6.29
C ASP A 99 -11.90 -22.66 -5.50
N GLU A 100 -10.86 -23.19 -6.16
CA GLU A 100 -9.59 -23.49 -5.51
C GLU A 100 -8.73 -22.24 -5.23
N ASP A 101 -8.69 -21.24 -6.15
CA ASP A 101 -7.74 -20.14 -6.09
C ASP A 101 -8.36 -18.78 -5.79
N VAL A 102 -9.70 -18.63 -5.88
CA VAL A 102 -10.38 -17.34 -5.73
C VAL A 102 -11.35 -17.34 -4.56
N LEU A 103 -12.26 -18.31 -4.45
CA LEU A 103 -13.19 -18.40 -3.34
C LEU A 103 -12.45 -18.62 -2.02
N ASP A 104 -12.93 -17.95 -0.97
CA ASP A 104 -12.36 -17.97 0.38
C ASP A 104 -10.89 -17.50 0.48
N HIS A 105 -10.30 -16.99 -0.64
CA HIS A 105 -8.97 -16.37 -0.62
C HIS A 105 -9.06 -14.87 -0.36
N ARG A 106 -7.94 -14.32 0.14
CA ARG A 106 -7.83 -12.88 0.37
C ARG A 106 -7.27 -12.16 -0.86
N PHE A 107 -7.76 -10.95 -1.06
CA PHE A 107 -7.38 -10.03 -2.13
C PHE A 107 -7.05 -8.67 -1.54
N ILE A 108 -6.15 -7.94 -2.18
CA ILE A 108 -5.93 -6.54 -1.88
C ILE A 108 -7.01 -5.75 -2.65
N ASP A 109 -7.88 -5.08 -1.93
CA ASP A 109 -8.75 -4.05 -2.46
C ASP A 109 -7.94 -2.76 -2.59
N VAL A 110 -7.43 -2.48 -3.78
CA VAL A 110 -6.53 -1.34 -4.02
C VAL A 110 -7.25 0.00 -3.90
N ASP A 111 -8.57 0.04 -4.17
CA ASP A 111 -9.32 1.28 -4.08
C ASP A 111 -9.58 1.71 -2.62
N ASN A 112 -9.67 0.73 -1.71
CA ASN A 112 -9.91 0.97 -0.28
C ASN A 112 -8.66 0.73 0.59
N ALA A 113 -7.59 0.17 0.02
CA ALA A 113 -6.38 -0.27 0.74
C ALA A 113 -6.70 -1.26 1.89
N GLU A 114 -7.47 -2.31 1.59
CA GLU A 114 -7.92 -3.31 2.56
C GLU A 114 -7.66 -4.72 2.07
N LEU A 115 -7.43 -5.65 3.00
CA LEU A 115 -7.40 -7.09 2.73
C LEU A 115 -8.81 -7.68 2.87
N VAL A 116 -9.38 -8.18 1.79
CA VAL A 116 -10.74 -8.69 1.75
C VAL A 116 -10.81 -10.14 1.32
N HIS A 117 -11.81 -10.90 1.82
CA HIS A 117 -12.11 -12.24 1.35
C HIS A 117 -13.11 -12.23 0.20
N ALA A 118 -12.90 -13.08 -0.80
CA ALA A 118 -13.86 -13.33 -1.86
C ALA A 118 -14.83 -14.43 -1.40
N TYR A 119 -16.08 -14.07 -1.09
CA TYR A 119 -17.11 -15.02 -0.65
C TYR A 119 -17.99 -15.55 -1.78
N ASP A 120 -18.08 -14.82 -2.89
CA ASP A 120 -18.71 -15.28 -4.12
C ASP A 120 -18.15 -14.51 -5.34
N ILE A 121 -18.42 -15.04 -6.52
CA ILE A 121 -17.90 -14.53 -7.79
C ILE A 121 -19.07 -14.32 -8.74
N GLU A 122 -19.13 -13.13 -9.34
CA GLU A 122 -20.09 -12.82 -10.38
C GLU A 122 -19.46 -13.03 -11.77
N LEU A 123 -19.99 -13.99 -12.52
CA LEU A 123 -19.66 -14.22 -13.91
C LEU A 123 -20.62 -13.46 -14.82
N GLN A 124 -20.09 -12.76 -15.81
CA GLN A 124 -20.87 -11.98 -16.78
C GLN A 124 -20.63 -12.48 -18.20
N GLU A 125 -21.68 -12.65 -18.98
CA GLU A 125 -21.60 -12.99 -20.40
C GLU A 125 -21.25 -11.76 -21.22
N THR A 126 -20.26 -11.88 -22.10
CA THR A 126 -19.80 -10.85 -23.02
C THR A 126 -19.71 -11.40 -24.45
N ALA A 127 -19.40 -10.53 -25.42
CA ALA A 127 -19.18 -10.97 -26.80
C ALA A 127 -17.96 -11.91 -26.95
N GLU A 128 -17.01 -11.86 -26.02
CA GLU A 128 -15.80 -12.71 -26.01
C GLU A 128 -16.01 -14.03 -25.23
N GLY A 129 -17.11 -14.18 -24.53
CA GLY A 129 -17.42 -15.29 -23.63
C GLY A 129 -17.72 -14.82 -22.21
N TRP A 130 -17.73 -15.77 -21.28
CA TRP A 130 -17.91 -15.46 -19.86
C TRP A 130 -16.64 -14.90 -19.25
N ILE A 131 -16.79 -13.88 -18.41
CA ILE A 131 -15.69 -13.23 -17.67
C ILE A 131 -16.00 -13.24 -16.18
N LEU A 132 -14.95 -13.24 -15.35
CA LEU A 132 -15.06 -12.88 -13.95
C LEU A 132 -15.20 -11.36 -13.88
N ALA A 133 -16.40 -10.87 -13.57
CA ALA A 133 -16.71 -9.45 -13.59
C ALA A 133 -16.59 -8.79 -12.21
N ARG A 134 -17.05 -9.47 -11.17
CA ARG A 134 -17.10 -8.93 -9.80
C ARG A 134 -16.83 -9.98 -8.76
N LEU A 135 -16.37 -9.53 -7.58
CA LEU A 135 -16.27 -10.33 -6.36
C LEU A 135 -17.27 -9.81 -5.31
N ASP A 136 -17.94 -10.72 -4.61
CA ASP A 136 -18.67 -10.40 -3.39
C ASP A 136 -17.73 -10.60 -2.19
N THR A 137 -17.36 -9.49 -1.54
CA THR A 137 -16.50 -9.48 -0.35
C THR A 137 -17.30 -9.45 0.95
N ARG A 138 -18.62 -9.47 0.86
CA ARG A 138 -19.51 -9.44 2.01
C ARG A 138 -19.67 -10.82 2.59
N ARG A 139 -19.25 -10.99 3.84
CA ARG A 139 -19.40 -12.25 4.58
C ARG A 139 -20.87 -12.70 4.59
N PRO A 140 -21.21 -13.90 4.10
CA PRO A 140 -22.58 -14.37 4.08
C PRO A 140 -23.14 -14.58 5.49
N ALA A 141 -24.45 -14.36 5.64
CA ALA A 141 -25.16 -14.68 6.88
C ALA A 141 -25.12 -16.20 7.13
N ARG A 142 -24.76 -16.62 8.34
CA ARG A 142 -24.69 -18.03 8.75
C ARG A 142 -25.78 -18.33 9.79
N PHE A 143 -26.11 -19.61 9.97
CA PHE A 143 -27.10 -20.11 10.95
C PHE A 143 -28.47 -19.44 10.83
N PHE A 144 -29.11 -19.54 9.65
CA PHE A 144 -30.46 -19.01 9.42
C PHE A 144 -30.64 -17.52 9.79
N GLY A 145 -29.57 -16.71 9.59
CA GLY A 145 -29.59 -15.28 9.89
C GLY A 145 -29.31 -14.90 11.36
N LEU A 146 -29.00 -15.89 12.23
CA LEU A 146 -28.57 -15.62 13.61
C LEU A 146 -27.23 -14.88 13.67
N ILE A 147 -26.35 -15.15 12.69
CA ILE A 147 -25.13 -14.35 12.44
C ILE A 147 -25.46 -13.46 11.24
N LYS A 148 -25.54 -12.15 11.48
CA LYS A 148 -25.82 -11.17 10.42
C LYS A 148 -24.72 -11.20 9.37
N ALA A 149 -25.07 -10.85 8.13
CA ALA A 149 -24.09 -10.57 7.09
C ALA A 149 -23.05 -9.57 7.60
N GLY A 150 -21.78 -9.86 7.38
CA GLY A 150 -20.68 -9.01 7.81
C GLY A 150 -20.62 -7.70 7.01
N ALA A 151 -19.68 -6.82 7.41
CA ALA A 151 -19.26 -5.68 6.61
C ALA A 151 -18.68 -6.17 5.27
N GLY A 152 -18.74 -5.36 4.24
CA GLY A 152 -18.27 -5.66 2.89
C GLY A 152 -19.28 -5.18 1.86
N GLN A 153 -18.87 -5.12 0.60
CA GLN A 153 -19.71 -4.69 -0.51
C GLN A 153 -20.02 -5.88 -1.41
N ALA A 154 -21.31 -6.06 -1.74
CA ALA A 154 -21.73 -7.05 -2.71
C ALA A 154 -21.34 -6.60 -4.12
N GLY A 155 -20.76 -7.50 -4.91
CA GLY A 155 -20.54 -7.31 -6.33
C GLY A 155 -19.61 -6.15 -6.69
N ARG A 156 -18.43 -6.04 -6.07
CA ARG A 156 -17.39 -5.09 -6.47
C ARG A 156 -16.69 -5.51 -7.74
N ASP A 157 -16.34 -4.53 -8.58
CA ASP A 157 -15.66 -4.76 -9.84
C ASP A 157 -14.32 -5.49 -9.62
N TRP A 158 -14.04 -6.53 -10.43
CA TRP A 158 -12.79 -7.27 -10.37
C TRP A 158 -11.55 -6.38 -10.44
N LYS A 159 -11.62 -5.30 -11.21
CA LYS A 159 -10.49 -4.37 -11.39
C LYS A 159 -10.12 -3.58 -10.13
N ALA A 160 -10.97 -3.58 -9.10
CA ALA A 160 -10.63 -3.01 -7.81
C ALA A 160 -9.65 -3.88 -7.02
N PHE A 161 -9.46 -5.14 -7.43
CA PHE A 161 -8.72 -6.13 -6.66
C PHE A 161 -7.37 -6.47 -7.30
N GLU A 162 -6.41 -6.74 -6.44
CA GLU A 162 -5.16 -7.38 -6.79
C GLU A 162 -5.09 -8.74 -6.09
N PRO A 163 -5.00 -9.86 -6.84
CA PRO A 163 -4.99 -11.18 -6.25
C PRO A 163 -3.69 -11.42 -5.49
N MET A 164 -3.80 -11.91 -4.25
CA MET A 164 -2.71 -12.51 -3.49
C MET A 164 -2.81 -14.02 -3.67
N ILE A 165 -1.97 -14.57 -4.53
CA ILE A 165 -2.01 -15.99 -4.84
C ILE A 165 -0.79 -16.64 -4.20
N GLY A 166 -0.95 -17.05 -2.93
CA GLY A 166 0.09 -17.64 -2.09
C GLY A 166 0.52 -19.06 -2.46
N HIS A 167 0.08 -19.60 -3.58
CA HIS A 167 0.40 -20.99 -3.93
C HIS A 167 1.12 -21.04 -5.28
N GLY A 168 2.37 -21.38 -5.18
CA GLY A 168 3.37 -21.60 -6.17
C GLY A 168 2.89 -21.87 -7.58
N GLY A 169 3.06 -20.95 -8.47
CA GLY A 169 3.03 -21.29 -9.86
C GLY A 169 2.78 -20.20 -10.87
N SER A 170 2.41 -19.02 -10.55
CA SER A 170 2.22 -18.03 -11.62
C SER A 170 3.13 -16.82 -11.49
N LEU A 171 4.26 -16.90 -12.20
CA LEU A 171 5.10 -15.73 -12.55
C LEU A 171 4.28 -14.63 -13.26
N LEU A 172 3.12 -14.96 -13.83
CA LEU A 172 2.20 -14.02 -14.47
C LEU A 172 1.40 -13.21 -13.43
N ALA A 173 1.00 -13.80 -12.30
CA ALA A 173 0.34 -13.06 -11.23
C ALA A 173 1.27 -12.00 -10.64
N ARG A 174 2.55 -12.33 -10.46
CA ARG A 174 3.60 -11.37 -10.03
C ARG A 174 3.82 -10.23 -11.03
N ARG A 175 3.56 -10.43 -12.32
CA ARG A 175 3.65 -9.38 -13.36
C ARG A 175 2.39 -8.53 -13.52
N VAL A 176 1.26 -9.00 -13.03
CA VAL A 176 -0.02 -8.26 -13.04
C VAL A 176 -0.12 -7.31 -11.84
N GLY A 177 0.67 -7.55 -10.80
CA GLY A 177 0.67 -6.79 -9.55
C GLY A 177 1.54 -5.54 -9.61
N GLY A 178 1.00 -4.43 -10.09
CA GLY A 178 1.68 -3.13 -10.06
C GLY A 178 0.89 -2.05 -9.33
N ARG A 179 -0.35 -2.35 -8.93
CA ARG A 179 -1.26 -1.35 -8.36
C ARG A 179 -1.01 -1.11 -6.87
N VAL A 180 -0.47 -2.08 -6.13
CA VAL A 180 -0.01 -1.87 -4.74
C VAL A 180 0.98 -0.72 -4.67
N ASN A 181 1.87 -0.57 -5.65
CA ASN A 181 2.84 0.53 -5.72
C ASN A 181 2.18 1.91 -5.96
N THR A 182 0.88 2.00 -6.19
CA THR A 182 0.13 3.26 -6.28
C THR A 182 -0.51 3.68 -4.96
N LEU A 183 -0.51 2.80 -3.97
CA LEU A 183 -0.94 3.10 -2.61
C LEU A 183 0.10 3.97 -1.90
N LYS A 184 -0.34 4.67 -0.86
CA LYS A 184 0.57 5.42 0.01
C LYS A 184 1.34 4.47 0.93
N PRO A 185 2.56 4.84 1.38
CA PRO A 185 3.33 4.03 2.31
C PRO A 185 2.52 3.54 3.53
N ALA A 186 1.82 4.43 4.22
CA ALA A 186 0.98 4.08 5.37
C ALA A 186 -0.14 3.08 5.03
N GLU A 187 -0.73 3.17 3.82
CA GLU A 187 -1.75 2.21 3.36
C GLU A 187 -1.18 0.81 3.12
N ILE A 188 0.07 0.75 2.64
CA ILE A 188 0.77 -0.53 2.45
C ILE A 188 1.21 -1.10 3.81
N ALA A 189 1.63 -0.26 4.74
CA ALA A 189 1.96 -0.65 6.11
C ALA A 189 0.73 -1.27 6.81
N ASP A 190 -0.45 -0.64 6.74
CA ASP A 190 -1.72 -1.17 7.26
C ASP A 190 -2.01 -2.58 6.68
N LEU A 191 -1.85 -2.75 5.36
CA LEU A 191 -2.01 -4.06 4.71
C LEU A 191 -1.03 -5.11 5.26
N LEU A 192 0.24 -4.73 5.45
CA LEU A 192 1.26 -5.61 6.00
C LEU A 192 0.97 -6.00 7.45
N GLU A 193 0.44 -5.10 8.26
CA GLU A 193 0.10 -5.35 9.65
C GLU A 193 -1.02 -6.38 9.81
N GLU A 194 -2.03 -6.33 8.91
CA GLU A 194 -3.13 -7.30 8.87
C GLU A 194 -2.76 -8.62 8.20
N ALA A 195 -1.69 -8.65 7.40
CA ALA A 195 -1.30 -9.79 6.60
C ALA A 195 -0.72 -10.92 7.44
N THR A 196 -0.99 -12.17 7.05
CA THR A 196 -0.22 -13.34 7.49
C THR A 196 1.23 -13.23 7.03
N LYS A 197 2.10 -14.12 7.50
CA LYS A 197 3.51 -14.12 7.09
C LYS A 197 3.69 -14.32 5.59
N GLU A 198 2.93 -15.24 5.02
CA GLU A 198 2.95 -15.58 3.59
C GLU A 198 2.46 -14.40 2.74
N GLU A 199 1.31 -13.83 3.12
CA GLU A 199 0.71 -12.67 2.45
C GLU A 199 1.62 -11.43 2.53
N GLY A 200 2.21 -11.19 3.70
CA GLY A 200 3.17 -10.09 3.90
C GLY A 200 4.40 -10.24 3.01
N GLY A 201 4.90 -11.47 2.83
CA GLY A 201 5.98 -11.76 1.89
C GLY A 201 5.60 -11.38 0.45
N GLU A 202 4.37 -11.69 0.02
CA GLU A 202 3.89 -11.34 -1.32
C GLU A 202 3.71 -9.82 -1.51
N ILE A 203 3.22 -9.11 -0.49
CA ILE A 203 3.10 -7.65 -0.54
C ILE A 203 4.48 -7.02 -0.67
N LEU A 204 5.45 -7.45 0.17
CA LEU A 204 6.82 -6.96 0.13
C LEU A 204 7.51 -7.25 -1.21
N ASP A 205 7.31 -8.43 -1.79
CA ASP A 205 7.90 -8.77 -3.10
C ASP A 205 7.44 -7.82 -4.22
N ARG A 206 6.23 -7.22 -4.09
CA ARG A 206 5.72 -6.22 -5.04
C ARG A 206 6.33 -4.82 -4.81
N VAL A 207 6.66 -4.51 -3.56
CA VAL A 207 7.22 -3.21 -3.16
C VAL A 207 8.71 -3.14 -3.40
N ARG A 208 9.45 -4.26 -3.29
CA ARG A 208 10.91 -4.36 -3.46
C ARG A 208 11.46 -3.84 -4.79
N ASP A 209 10.64 -3.83 -5.84
CA ASP A 209 11.05 -3.25 -7.13
C ASP A 209 11.22 -1.73 -7.05
N ASN A 210 10.70 -1.09 -5.99
CA ASN A 210 10.86 0.33 -5.68
C ASN A 210 11.47 0.50 -4.28
N PRO A 211 12.81 0.56 -4.16
CA PRO A 211 13.50 0.58 -2.87
C PRO A 211 13.20 1.82 -1.99
N GLU A 212 12.84 2.95 -2.59
CA GLU A 212 12.44 4.14 -1.84
C GLU A 212 11.05 3.93 -1.21
N LEU A 213 10.09 3.41 -1.99
CA LEU A 213 8.77 3.06 -1.45
C LEU A 213 8.87 1.98 -0.37
N GLU A 214 9.77 1.00 -0.52
CA GLU A 214 10.01 -0.02 0.51
C GLU A 214 10.49 0.64 1.82
N ALA A 215 11.41 1.60 1.74
CA ALA A 215 11.88 2.34 2.92
C ALA A 215 10.75 3.14 3.57
N ASP A 216 9.99 3.92 2.78
CA ASP A 216 8.85 4.70 3.27
C ASP A 216 7.78 3.81 3.93
N VAL A 217 7.54 2.59 3.42
CA VAL A 217 6.59 1.63 4.03
C VAL A 217 7.10 1.14 5.39
N PHE A 218 8.41 0.88 5.51
CA PHE A 218 8.98 0.43 6.78
C PHE A 218 9.01 1.54 7.84
N GLU A 219 9.07 2.82 7.45
CA GLU A 219 8.92 3.97 8.35
C GLU A 219 7.53 4.05 8.98
N GLU A 220 6.49 3.58 8.26
CA GLU A 220 5.10 3.62 8.72
C GLU A 220 4.67 2.36 9.48
N LEU A 221 5.48 1.28 9.50
CA LEU A 221 5.14 0.03 10.17
C LEU A 221 5.26 0.14 11.69
N ASP A 222 4.32 -0.50 12.41
CA ASP A 222 4.50 -0.77 13.84
C ASP A 222 5.82 -1.49 14.12
N SER A 223 6.56 -1.06 15.16
CA SER A 223 7.86 -1.63 15.57
C SER A 223 7.84 -3.15 15.73
N GLU A 224 6.75 -3.72 16.28
CA GLU A 224 6.61 -5.18 16.44
C GLU A 224 6.56 -5.89 15.08
N LYS A 225 5.85 -5.32 14.10
CA LYS A 225 5.73 -5.91 12.75
C LYS A 225 7.04 -5.72 11.98
N ALA A 226 7.63 -4.52 12.00
CA ALA A 226 8.91 -4.24 11.39
C ALA A 226 10.00 -5.18 11.93
N GLY A 227 10.09 -5.34 13.25
CA GLY A 227 11.03 -6.26 13.89
C GLY A 227 10.90 -7.71 13.41
N LYS A 228 9.65 -8.21 13.24
CA LYS A 228 9.40 -9.56 12.70
C LYS A 228 9.85 -9.70 11.24
N LEU A 229 9.64 -8.66 10.41
CA LEU A 229 10.07 -8.67 9.02
C LEU A 229 11.60 -8.63 8.91
N PHE A 230 12.27 -7.84 9.75
CA PHE A 230 13.73 -7.81 9.84
C PHE A 230 14.34 -9.17 10.21
N GLU A 231 13.66 -10.01 11.00
CA GLU A 231 14.15 -11.34 11.36
C GLU A 231 14.36 -12.25 10.13
N ASP A 232 13.54 -12.09 9.11
CA ASP A 232 13.59 -12.86 7.86
C ASP A 232 14.57 -12.27 6.83
N MET A 233 15.13 -11.06 7.07
CA MET A 233 16.05 -10.37 6.17
C MET A 233 17.52 -10.58 6.58
N SER A 234 18.43 -10.57 5.60
CA SER A 234 19.87 -10.56 5.88
C SER A 234 20.30 -9.21 6.48
N ASP A 235 21.43 -9.19 7.22
CA ASP A 235 21.99 -7.93 7.77
C ASP A 235 22.32 -6.91 6.67
N GLY A 236 22.72 -7.39 5.49
CA GLY A 236 22.98 -6.54 4.34
C GLY A 236 21.72 -5.90 3.75
N ASP A 237 20.62 -6.66 3.66
CA ASP A 237 19.36 -6.14 3.15
C ASP A 237 18.76 -5.13 4.13
N VAL A 238 18.79 -5.44 5.44
CA VAL A 238 18.36 -4.50 6.49
C VAL A 238 19.20 -3.21 6.43
N ALA A 239 20.53 -3.30 6.33
CA ALA A 239 21.38 -2.12 6.25
C ALA A 239 21.13 -1.29 4.98
N ALA A 240 20.82 -1.94 3.85
CA ALA A 240 20.47 -1.25 2.62
C ALA A 240 19.12 -0.52 2.72
N LEU A 241 18.15 -1.14 3.39
CA LEU A 241 16.83 -0.55 3.67
C LEU A 241 16.96 0.65 4.60
N LEU A 242 17.55 0.47 5.80
CA LEU A 242 17.77 1.54 6.77
C LEU A 242 18.65 2.67 6.22
N GLY A 243 19.49 2.36 5.23
CA GLY A 243 20.30 3.35 4.51
C GLY A 243 19.48 4.35 3.69
N ARG A 244 18.20 4.06 3.41
CA ARG A 244 17.24 4.90 2.66
C ARG A 244 16.19 5.55 3.54
N MET A 245 15.93 4.98 4.70
CA MET A 245 14.98 5.52 5.67
C MET A 245 15.47 6.86 6.23
N ARG A 246 14.57 7.64 6.81
CA ARG A 246 14.92 8.80 7.63
C ARG A 246 15.85 8.35 8.76
N ALA A 247 16.74 9.23 9.19
CA ALA A 247 17.78 8.83 10.14
C ALA A 247 17.22 8.50 11.55
N ASP A 248 16.17 9.19 11.96
CA ASP A 248 15.41 8.97 13.21
C ASP A 248 14.70 7.61 13.17
N ASP A 249 13.90 7.34 12.14
CA ASP A 249 13.22 6.04 11.97
C ASP A 249 14.22 4.88 11.85
N ALA A 250 15.32 5.10 11.14
CA ALA A 250 16.39 4.10 11.05
C ALA A 250 17.06 3.85 12.41
N ALA A 251 17.19 4.87 13.27
CA ALA A 251 17.74 4.71 14.64
C ALA A 251 16.78 3.88 15.50
N ASP A 252 15.48 4.15 15.43
CA ASP A 252 14.45 3.38 16.13
C ASP A 252 14.39 1.93 15.63
N ALA A 253 14.41 1.73 14.32
CA ALA A 253 14.46 0.39 13.73
C ALA A 253 15.71 -0.42 14.15
N ILE A 254 16.87 0.23 14.37
CA ILE A 254 18.06 -0.44 14.95
C ILE A 254 17.79 -0.90 16.39
N PHE A 255 17.04 -0.13 17.19
CA PHE A 255 16.67 -0.56 18.54
C PHE A 255 15.70 -1.75 18.55
N ASP A 256 14.89 -1.92 17.51
CA ASP A 256 13.99 -3.06 17.33
C ASP A 256 14.73 -4.35 16.91
N LEU A 257 15.92 -4.22 16.32
CA LEU A 257 16.75 -5.38 15.99
C LEU A 257 17.27 -6.10 17.25
N ARG A 258 17.44 -7.42 17.16
CA ARG A 258 18.16 -8.19 18.18
C ARG A 258 19.54 -7.58 18.41
N GLN A 259 19.92 -7.42 19.67
CA GLN A 259 21.18 -6.76 20.07
C GLN A 259 22.40 -7.31 19.35
N SER A 260 22.44 -8.62 19.04
CA SER A 260 23.55 -9.26 18.32
C SER A 260 23.70 -8.79 16.87
N ARG A 261 22.64 -8.27 16.24
CA ARG A 261 22.65 -7.82 14.84
C ARG A 261 22.94 -6.32 14.69
N ARG A 262 22.62 -5.50 15.68
CA ARG A 262 22.67 -4.02 15.62
C ARG A 262 24.00 -3.51 15.09
N ARG A 263 25.11 -4.02 15.64
CA ARG A 263 26.45 -3.59 15.25
C ARG A 263 26.77 -3.98 13.79
N ALA A 264 26.46 -5.20 13.38
CA ALA A 264 26.72 -5.69 12.03
C ALA A 264 25.92 -4.87 10.99
N VAL A 265 24.64 -4.60 11.26
CA VAL A 265 23.79 -3.77 10.39
C VAL A 265 24.34 -2.35 10.29
N LEU A 266 24.67 -1.70 11.41
CA LEU A 266 25.29 -0.36 11.41
C LEU A 266 26.58 -0.30 10.60
N GLU A 267 27.47 -1.32 10.73
CA GLU A 267 28.74 -1.35 10.00
C GLU A 267 28.52 -1.50 8.48
N LEU A 268 27.43 -2.14 8.05
CA LEU A 268 27.08 -2.34 6.63
C LEU A 268 26.34 -1.13 6.02
N MET A 269 25.79 -0.23 6.83
CA MET A 269 25.09 0.96 6.34
C MET A 269 26.03 1.92 5.58
N PRO A 270 25.51 2.71 4.60
CA PRO A 270 26.26 3.79 3.96
C PRO A 270 26.84 4.76 4.99
N ALA A 271 28.12 5.12 4.87
CA ALA A 271 28.83 5.90 5.88
C ALA A 271 28.14 7.22 6.30
N PRO A 272 27.57 8.05 5.38
CA PRO A 272 26.86 9.26 5.78
C PRO A 272 25.65 8.95 6.68
N GLN A 273 24.82 8.00 6.28
CA GLN A 273 23.61 7.62 7.03
C GLN A 273 23.97 6.98 8.37
N ARG A 274 24.96 6.09 8.39
CA ARG A 274 25.47 5.49 9.63
C ARG A 274 25.87 6.53 10.67
N THR A 275 26.54 7.62 10.24
CA THR A 275 26.95 8.70 11.16
C THR A 275 25.75 9.39 11.76
N LYS A 276 24.73 9.70 10.97
CA LYS A 276 23.47 10.32 11.44
C LYS A 276 22.77 9.41 12.46
N VAL A 277 22.51 8.16 12.08
CA VAL A 277 21.86 7.17 12.94
C VAL A 277 22.63 6.94 14.24
N ALA A 278 23.96 6.78 14.18
CA ALA A 278 24.77 6.62 15.38
C ALA A 278 24.73 7.85 16.31
N THR A 279 24.57 9.05 15.76
CA THR A 279 24.39 10.28 16.56
C THR A 279 23.04 10.26 17.27
N LEU A 280 21.96 9.92 16.56
CA LEU A 280 20.59 9.86 17.13
C LEU A 280 20.45 8.78 18.19
N MET A 281 21.06 7.63 18.00
CA MET A 281 21.12 6.55 19.00
C MET A 281 21.80 6.96 20.33
N GLY A 282 22.47 8.10 20.38
CA GLY A 282 23.03 8.69 21.59
C GLY A 282 22.01 9.40 22.49
N PHE A 283 20.79 9.62 22.01
CA PHE A 283 19.71 10.27 22.73
C PHE A 283 18.61 9.27 23.12
N SER A 284 17.74 9.68 24.04
CA SER A 284 16.54 8.90 24.37
C SER A 284 15.54 8.98 23.20
N PRO A 285 14.91 7.87 22.75
CA PRO A 285 13.89 7.91 21.69
C PRO A 285 12.72 8.87 22.00
N GLU A 286 12.38 9.08 23.28
CA GLU A 286 11.29 9.98 23.72
C GLU A 286 11.75 11.43 23.94
N SER A 287 12.97 11.79 23.56
CA SER A 287 13.49 13.15 23.69
C SER A 287 13.55 13.88 22.36
N ALA A 288 13.64 15.21 22.40
CA ALA A 288 13.83 16.02 21.19
C ALA A 288 15.02 15.55 20.34
N GLY A 289 16.11 15.11 20.98
CA GLY A 289 17.29 14.58 20.29
C GLY A 289 17.08 13.22 19.64
N GLY A 290 16.19 12.38 20.17
CA GLY A 290 15.81 11.10 19.57
C GLY A 290 14.87 11.28 18.35
N LEU A 291 13.93 12.21 18.47
CA LEU A 291 12.94 12.52 17.43
C LEU A 291 13.42 13.49 16.35
N MET A 292 14.63 14.07 16.49
CA MET A 292 15.05 15.12 15.56
C MET A 292 15.50 14.55 14.22
N ASN A 293 15.10 15.22 13.15
CA ASN A 293 15.72 15.06 11.86
C ASN A 293 17.02 15.90 11.83
N VAL A 294 18.14 15.26 11.52
CA VAL A 294 19.46 15.94 11.44
C VAL A 294 19.67 16.66 10.10
N ASP A 295 18.79 16.44 9.15
CA ASP A 295 18.84 17.09 7.84
C ASP A 295 18.08 18.43 7.88
N ILE A 296 18.83 19.54 7.80
CA ILE A 296 18.28 20.89 7.85
C ILE A 296 18.72 21.71 6.63
N VAL A 297 17.89 22.68 6.25
CA VAL A 297 18.32 23.72 5.31
C VAL A 297 18.83 24.91 6.09
N SER A 298 20.03 25.36 5.76
CA SER A 298 20.65 26.51 6.41
C SER A 298 21.29 27.45 5.41
N CYS A 299 21.47 28.68 5.84
CA CYS A 299 22.32 29.67 5.19
C CYS A 299 23.16 30.41 6.25
N VAL A 300 24.25 31.04 5.82
CA VAL A 300 25.08 31.86 6.73
C VAL A 300 24.52 33.27 6.89
N LEU A 301 24.81 33.89 8.02
CA LEU A 301 24.50 35.29 8.26
C LEU A 301 25.09 36.15 7.14
N GLY A 302 24.34 37.14 6.65
CA GLY A 302 24.73 37.95 5.49
C GLY A 302 24.28 37.40 4.15
N SER A 303 23.63 36.24 4.11
CA SER A 303 23.07 35.66 2.88
C SER A 303 21.90 36.50 2.36
N THR A 304 21.70 36.50 1.02
CA THR A 304 20.50 37.05 0.42
C THR A 304 19.33 36.06 0.44
N VAL A 305 18.11 36.58 0.32
CA VAL A 305 16.89 35.77 0.16
C VAL A 305 17.02 34.84 -1.04
N GLY A 306 17.57 35.31 -2.16
CA GLY A 306 17.81 34.47 -3.34
C GLY A 306 18.76 33.30 -3.07
N ALA A 307 19.80 33.51 -2.25
CA ALA A 307 20.73 32.45 -1.85
C ALA A 307 20.03 31.40 -0.95
N ALA A 308 19.20 31.87 0.00
CA ALA A 308 18.41 30.95 0.87
C ALA A 308 17.40 30.11 0.07
N LEU A 309 16.70 30.72 -0.90
CA LEU A 309 15.83 29.99 -1.82
C LEU A 309 16.61 28.97 -2.70
N GLY A 310 17.82 29.35 -3.11
CA GLY A 310 18.74 28.48 -3.81
C GLY A 310 19.13 27.26 -2.97
N ALA A 311 19.37 27.42 -1.67
CA ALA A 311 19.66 26.34 -0.74
C ALA A 311 18.47 25.34 -0.64
N ILE A 312 17.23 25.84 -0.51
CA ILE A 312 16.02 25.01 -0.55
C ILE A 312 15.94 24.25 -1.87
N SER A 313 16.12 24.93 -2.99
CA SER A 313 16.04 24.35 -4.34
C SER A 313 17.10 23.25 -4.59
N ALA A 314 18.25 23.35 -3.94
CA ALA A 314 19.32 22.36 -4.01
C ALA A 314 19.08 21.14 -3.12
N ALA A 315 18.29 21.29 -2.04
CA ALA A 315 18.04 20.27 -1.02
C ALA A 315 16.94 19.25 -1.44
N LYS A 316 17.06 18.67 -2.63
CA LYS A 316 16.03 17.81 -3.23
C LYS A 316 15.83 16.47 -2.53
N SER A 317 16.79 16.04 -1.72
CA SER A 317 16.74 14.78 -0.97
C SER A 317 16.18 14.94 0.43
N LEU A 318 15.89 16.18 0.86
CA LEU A 318 15.32 16.45 2.17
C LEU A 318 13.80 16.35 2.14
N GLN A 319 13.23 15.92 3.26
CA GLN A 319 11.79 15.85 3.47
C GLN A 319 11.15 17.24 3.32
N PRO A 320 9.92 17.34 2.79
CA PRO A 320 9.22 18.62 2.61
C PRO A 320 9.10 19.41 3.93
N GLU A 321 8.94 18.73 5.06
CA GLU A 321 8.80 19.29 6.40
C GLU A 321 10.07 20.05 6.82
N ALA A 322 11.25 19.49 6.56
CA ALA A 322 12.53 20.12 6.83
C ALA A 322 12.78 21.37 5.97
N LEU A 323 12.07 21.50 4.83
CA LEU A 323 12.18 22.65 3.91
C LEU A 323 11.30 23.85 4.32
N LEU A 324 10.44 23.71 5.35
CA LEU A 324 9.51 24.77 5.76
C LEU A 324 10.20 26.01 6.32
N LYS A 325 11.40 25.85 6.85
CA LYS A 325 12.22 26.94 7.38
C LYS A 325 13.69 26.80 6.97
N VAL A 326 14.35 27.92 6.78
CA VAL A 326 15.81 28.03 6.61
C VAL A 326 16.41 28.52 7.92
N HIS A 327 17.43 27.84 8.41
CA HIS A 327 18.17 28.21 9.63
C HIS A 327 19.32 29.15 9.26
N VAL A 328 19.33 30.34 9.87
CA VAL A 328 20.39 31.31 9.68
C VAL A 328 21.46 31.06 10.74
N LEU A 329 22.65 30.69 10.28
CA LEU A 329 23.75 30.31 11.16
C LEU A 329 24.86 31.35 11.14
N ALA A 330 25.48 31.58 12.28
CA ALA A 330 26.76 32.30 12.37
C ALA A 330 27.91 31.41 11.85
N ASP A 331 29.10 31.97 11.65
CA ASP A 331 30.27 31.24 11.16
C ASP A 331 30.71 30.09 12.05
N ASN A 332 30.39 30.13 13.34
CA ASN A 332 30.66 29.08 14.32
C ASN A 332 29.54 27.96 14.38
N GLY A 333 28.50 28.09 13.53
CA GLY A 333 27.35 27.15 13.48
C GLY A 333 26.24 27.46 14.50
N GLU A 334 26.32 28.56 15.24
CA GLU A 334 25.30 29.02 16.18
C GLU A 334 24.05 29.50 15.44
N LEU A 335 22.86 29.15 15.95
CA LEU A 335 21.58 29.59 15.41
C LEU A 335 21.33 31.05 15.71
N VAL A 336 21.35 31.90 14.68
CA VAL A 336 21.08 33.34 14.79
C VAL A 336 19.60 33.66 14.54
N GLY A 337 18.93 32.85 13.73
CA GLY A 337 17.53 33.08 13.42
C GLY A 337 16.98 31.99 12.48
N VAL A 338 15.69 32.11 12.19
CA VAL A 338 15.00 31.25 11.23
C VAL A 338 14.13 32.05 10.29
N VAL A 339 13.97 31.59 9.05
CA VAL A 339 13.08 32.20 8.06
C VAL A 339 12.16 31.15 7.48
N SER A 340 10.86 31.41 7.50
CA SER A 340 9.92 30.50 6.81
C SER A 340 10.03 30.62 5.29
N VAL A 341 9.83 29.54 4.57
CA VAL A 341 9.80 29.54 3.09
C VAL A 341 8.81 30.55 2.53
N ILE A 342 7.69 30.78 3.22
CA ILE A 342 6.66 31.74 2.79
C ILE A 342 7.22 33.19 2.85
N ARG A 343 7.94 33.54 3.93
CA ARG A 343 8.57 34.87 4.03
C ARG A 343 9.64 35.05 2.95
N LEU A 344 10.44 34.02 2.68
CA LEU A 344 11.42 34.03 1.59
C LEU A 344 10.78 34.29 0.24
N LEU A 345 9.66 33.61 -0.07
CA LEU A 345 8.93 33.76 -1.33
C LEU A 345 8.27 35.15 -1.49
N GLN A 346 7.97 35.85 -0.39
CA GLN A 346 7.33 37.16 -0.37
C GLN A 346 8.34 38.35 -0.37
N ALA A 347 9.62 38.07 -0.13
CA ALA A 347 10.65 39.08 -0.04
C ALA A 347 11.39 39.29 -1.37
N ASP A 348 12.07 40.40 -1.48
CA ASP A 348 12.97 40.68 -2.62
C ASP A 348 14.18 39.75 -2.56
N GLY A 349 14.55 39.13 -3.68
CA GLY A 349 15.66 38.18 -3.77
C GLY A 349 17.02 38.76 -3.37
N ASP A 350 17.22 40.07 -3.54
CA ASP A 350 18.46 40.80 -3.17
C ASP A 350 18.45 41.28 -1.70
N ALA A 351 17.31 41.17 -1.00
CA ALA A 351 17.24 41.54 0.41
C ALA A 351 18.10 40.61 1.28
N ALA A 352 18.68 41.18 2.34
CA ALA A 352 19.39 40.40 3.35
C ALA A 352 18.41 39.56 4.17
N VAL A 353 18.75 38.30 4.44
CA VAL A 353 17.90 37.34 5.20
C VAL A 353 17.57 37.87 6.60
N GLU A 354 18.49 38.59 7.21
CA GLU A 354 18.34 39.24 8.53
C GLU A 354 17.19 40.24 8.61
N SER A 355 16.82 40.85 7.48
CA SER A 355 15.71 41.80 7.43
C SER A 355 14.32 41.15 7.59
N ILE A 356 14.24 39.85 7.40
CA ILE A 356 12.98 39.08 7.40
C ILE A 356 12.98 37.88 8.33
N MET A 357 14.12 37.54 8.97
CA MET A 357 14.19 36.40 9.89
C MET A 357 13.48 36.72 11.22
N ASP A 358 13.15 35.64 11.91
CA ASP A 358 12.87 35.63 13.34
C ASP A 358 14.22 35.47 14.04
N ASP A 359 14.65 36.47 14.80
CA ASP A 359 15.96 36.55 15.42
C ASP A 359 16.02 35.93 16.84
N ASP A 360 14.89 35.52 17.39
CA ASP A 360 14.79 34.74 18.63
C ASP A 360 13.84 33.57 18.49
N PRO A 361 14.18 32.58 17.61
CA PRO A 361 13.31 31.44 17.39
C PRO A 361 13.21 30.56 18.63
N VAL A 362 12.00 30.02 18.89
CA VAL A 362 11.79 28.98 19.88
C VAL A 362 12.65 27.78 19.50
N ARG A 363 13.48 27.31 20.44
CA ARG A 363 14.41 26.19 20.29
C ARG A 363 14.42 25.32 21.54
N VAL A 364 14.86 24.09 21.43
CA VAL A 364 14.91 23.16 22.56
C VAL A 364 16.28 22.47 22.66
N ALA A 365 16.63 22.04 23.87
CA ALA A 365 17.78 21.18 24.09
C ALA A 365 17.47 19.73 23.64
N PRO A 366 18.47 18.92 23.26
CA PRO A 366 18.23 17.55 22.82
C PRO A 366 17.64 16.63 23.89
N GLN A 367 17.75 17.00 25.17
CA GLN A 367 17.16 16.26 26.29
C GLN A 367 15.73 16.69 26.62
N ALA A 368 15.16 17.68 25.92
CA ALA A 368 13.79 18.12 26.14
C ALA A 368 12.80 16.97 25.96
N ASP A 369 11.85 16.85 26.88
CA ASP A 369 10.81 15.83 26.85
C ASP A 369 9.81 16.08 25.71
N LEU A 370 9.29 15.00 25.13
CA LEU A 370 8.30 15.06 24.04
C LEU A 370 7.09 15.93 24.39
N THR A 371 6.61 15.85 25.64
CA THR A 371 5.45 16.64 26.09
C THR A 371 5.75 18.13 26.08
N ASP A 372 6.94 18.54 26.52
CA ASP A 372 7.38 19.94 26.50
C ASP A 372 7.52 20.45 25.08
N VAL A 373 8.08 19.64 24.18
CA VAL A 373 8.18 19.99 22.74
C VAL A 373 6.79 20.16 22.12
N ALA A 374 5.85 19.24 22.42
CA ALA A 374 4.47 19.33 21.93
C ALA A 374 3.75 20.58 22.43
N LEU A 375 3.91 20.93 23.70
CA LEU A 375 3.33 22.15 24.28
C LEU A 375 3.90 23.42 23.61
N LEU A 376 5.22 23.49 23.41
CA LEU A 376 5.83 24.60 22.69
C LEU A 376 5.32 24.73 21.25
N MET A 377 5.18 23.60 20.55
CA MET A 377 4.61 23.60 19.20
C MET A 377 3.17 24.13 19.19
N ALA A 378 2.35 23.69 20.14
CA ALA A 378 0.96 24.14 20.25
C ALA A 378 0.84 25.61 20.64
N ASP A 379 1.60 26.05 21.65
CA ASP A 379 1.51 27.42 22.19
C ASP A 379 2.01 28.47 21.18
N TYR A 380 3.05 28.14 20.41
CA TYR A 380 3.67 29.05 19.45
C TYR A 380 3.28 28.79 17.99
N ASN A 381 2.37 27.83 17.73
CA ASN A 381 1.91 27.46 16.38
C ASN A 381 3.09 27.05 15.45
N LEU A 382 3.97 26.21 15.93
CA LEU A 382 5.19 25.83 15.24
C LEU A 382 5.02 24.53 14.45
N ALA A 383 5.41 24.54 13.19
CA ALA A 383 5.47 23.34 12.37
C ALA A 383 6.78 22.55 12.59
N LEU A 384 7.83 23.22 13.04
CA LEU A 384 9.10 22.62 13.43
C LEU A 384 9.80 23.46 14.50
N ILE A 385 10.63 22.81 15.33
CA ILE A 385 11.44 23.44 16.37
C ILE A 385 12.91 23.01 16.19
N PRO A 386 13.87 23.97 16.12
CA PRO A 386 15.29 23.66 16.15
C PRO A 386 15.71 22.99 17.47
N VAL A 387 16.52 21.94 17.37
CA VAL A 387 17.21 21.34 18.51
C VAL A 387 18.64 21.85 18.51
N VAL A 388 19.07 22.43 19.63
CA VAL A 388 20.39 23.07 19.75
C VAL A 388 21.18 22.52 20.92
N ASP A 389 22.51 22.51 20.80
CA ASP A 389 23.42 22.16 21.90
C ASP A 389 23.59 23.32 22.91
N GLU A 390 24.42 23.11 23.95
CA GLU A 390 24.74 24.14 24.97
C GLU A 390 25.39 25.39 24.38
N GLY A 391 25.89 25.36 23.16
CA GLY A 391 26.49 26.48 22.43
C GLY A 391 25.56 27.07 21.38
N ASP A 392 24.24 26.83 21.47
CA ASP A 392 23.22 27.22 20.50
C ASP A 392 23.50 26.74 19.05
N ARG A 393 24.33 25.73 18.85
CA ARG A 393 24.56 25.13 17.52
C ARG A 393 23.46 24.15 17.18
N VAL A 394 22.95 24.23 15.95
CA VAL A 394 21.85 23.38 15.50
C VAL A 394 22.33 21.95 15.33
N LEU A 395 21.67 21.03 16.04
CA LEU A 395 21.85 19.58 15.92
C LEU A 395 20.87 18.95 14.93
N GLY A 396 19.66 19.49 14.85
CA GLY A 396 18.59 19.03 13.99
C GLY A 396 17.31 19.84 14.22
N VAL A 397 16.19 19.29 13.73
CA VAL A 397 14.84 19.85 13.92
C VAL A 397 13.87 18.75 14.29
N VAL A 398 12.94 19.04 15.18
CA VAL A 398 11.78 18.19 15.44
C VAL A 398 10.59 18.76 14.68
N THR A 399 9.86 17.92 13.96
CA THR A 399 8.69 18.34 13.18
C THR A 399 7.39 17.99 13.91
N TYR A 400 6.27 18.62 13.53
CA TYR A 400 4.99 18.41 14.20
C TYR A 400 4.41 16.99 13.94
N ASP A 401 4.68 16.40 12.78
CA ASP A 401 4.26 15.06 12.41
C ASP A 401 4.96 14.00 13.26
N ASP A 402 6.27 14.09 13.49
CA ASP A 402 7.01 13.19 14.36
C ASP A 402 6.48 13.27 15.81
N VAL A 403 6.22 14.50 16.30
CA VAL A 403 5.62 14.69 17.64
C VAL A 403 4.22 14.11 17.70
N LEU A 404 3.37 14.30 16.69
CA LEU A 404 2.04 13.70 16.63
C LEU A 404 2.13 12.17 16.56
N ALA A 405 3.02 11.64 15.75
CA ALA A 405 3.23 10.20 15.64
C ALA A 405 3.63 9.56 16.97
N ALA A 406 4.52 10.22 17.72
CA ALA A 406 4.94 9.76 19.05
C ALA A 406 3.87 9.91 20.13
N LEU A 407 2.97 10.89 20.03
CA LEU A 407 1.91 11.15 21.01
C LEU A 407 0.63 10.34 20.77
N ILE A 408 0.34 9.91 19.54
CA ILE A 408 -0.86 9.15 19.23
C ILE A 408 -0.74 7.75 19.85
N PRO A 409 -1.66 7.36 20.76
CA PRO A 409 -1.65 6.02 21.34
C PRO A 409 -1.81 4.94 20.27
N GLN A 410 -1.08 3.83 20.41
CA GLN A 410 -1.14 2.72 19.44
C GLN A 410 -2.55 2.12 19.31
N ASP A 411 -3.36 2.12 20.39
CA ASP A 411 -4.75 1.66 20.31
C ASP A 411 -5.64 2.58 19.47
N TRP A 412 -5.24 3.83 19.24
CA TRP A 412 -5.92 4.75 18.32
C TRP A 412 -5.57 4.47 16.87
N ARG A 413 -4.35 4.07 16.58
CA ARG A 413 -3.92 3.65 15.24
C ARG A 413 -4.65 2.40 14.76
N ARG A 414 -5.06 1.51 15.68
CA ARG A 414 -5.86 0.30 15.39
C ARG A 414 -7.36 0.55 15.19
N ARG A 415 -7.83 1.79 15.33
CA ARG A 415 -9.22 2.12 15.00
C ARG A 415 -9.36 2.19 13.49
N GLU A 416 -10.37 1.47 12.96
CA GLU A 416 -10.75 1.64 11.56
C GLU A 416 -10.95 3.14 11.27
N PRO A 417 -10.20 3.73 10.32
CA PRO A 417 -10.43 5.10 9.92
C PRO A 417 -11.85 5.24 9.38
N ALA A 418 -12.46 6.41 9.57
CA ALA A 418 -13.76 6.69 8.97
C ALA A 418 -13.66 6.43 7.45
N PRO A 419 -14.66 5.75 6.84
CA PRO A 419 -14.60 5.39 5.43
C PRO A 419 -14.33 6.64 4.60
N ARG A 420 -13.29 6.59 3.76
CA ARG A 420 -12.94 7.70 2.87
C ARG A 420 -14.11 7.98 1.94
N PRO A 421 -14.47 9.25 1.70
CA PRO A 421 -15.45 9.55 0.67
C PRO A 421 -14.91 9.02 -0.66
N VAL A 422 -15.62 8.04 -1.23
CA VAL A 422 -15.29 7.45 -2.53
C VAL A 422 -15.19 8.59 -3.54
N ARG A 423 -14.04 8.76 -4.18
CA ARG A 423 -13.94 9.62 -5.37
C ARG A 423 -14.92 9.05 -6.39
N GLN A 424 -16.07 9.68 -6.57
CA GLN A 424 -16.94 9.35 -7.70
C GLN A 424 -16.07 9.49 -8.95
N ALA A 425 -15.86 8.39 -9.65
CA ALA A 425 -15.27 8.43 -10.97
C ALA A 425 -16.06 9.45 -11.78
N ALA A 426 -15.38 10.47 -12.28
CA ALA A 426 -16.00 11.47 -13.14
C ALA A 426 -16.65 10.70 -14.29
N SER A 427 -17.96 10.66 -14.30
CA SER A 427 -18.71 10.17 -15.47
C SER A 427 -18.38 11.13 -16.60
N ASN A 428 -17.47 10.70 -17.50
CA ASN A 428 -17.30 11.34 -18.79
C ASN A 428 -18.63 11.20 -19.55
N SER A 429 -19.52 12.12 -19.28
CA SER A 429 -20.60 12.45 -20.20
C SER A 429 -20.00 13.39 -21.25
N ASP A 430 -19.33 12.82 -22.23
CA ASP A 430 -19.08 13.52 -23.48
C ASP A 430 -20.43 13.78 -24.15
N GLY A 431 -21.00 14.93 -23.81
CA GLY A 431 -22.10 15.52 -24.52
C GLY A 431 -21.62 15.96 -25.91
N VAL A 432 -21.91 15.15 -26.89
CA VAL A 432 -21.96 15.62 -28.26
C VAL A 432 -23.18 16.53 -28.35
N ALA A 433 -22.95 17.82 -28.41
CA ALA A 433 -23.96 18.82 -28.78
C ALA A 433 -24.05 18.92 -30.32
N PRO A 434 -25.20 19.33 -30.88
CA PRO A 434 -25.66 19.11 -32.24
C PRO A 434 -24.89 19.83 -33.34
#